data_818f0c26084808a6dfb41afa0ce7e9df
#
_entry.id   818f0c26084808a6dfb41afa0ce7e9df
#
_cell.length_a   1.000
_cell.length_b   1.000
_cell.length_c   1.000
_cell.angle_alpha   90.00
_cell.angle_beta   90.00
_cell.angle_gamma   90.00
#
_symmetry.space_group_name_H-M   'P 1'
#
loop_
_entity.id
_entity.type
_entity.pdbx_description
1 polymer ?
#
loop_
_entity_poly.entity_id
_entity_poly.type
_entity_poly.pdbx_seq_one_letter_code
_entity_poly.pdbx_strand_id
1 'polypeptide(L)'
;MTNEELLSRTISYLRFPLTVGVVFIHFSLGDGLAVNGQIYGLENPDWYFFIVNLISQTFARVSVPLFFVVSGFLFFYRIDFNSGVYLHKLRSRVKTLLIPYILWNIIAILWQLKCFIPGVSSFIHPVEIRISLIRIINTFFCNTYHSGIILGPPYFSEAGLYPIDGPLWYVRDLLVMVALSPIIYWIVKKGGVGSVAIIGLLWFFSSIILPEGGHYLYMFVTATFFFSCGAYYSIFKSNFVVSFCKLKYAPIFYIIIAILDALTKGQNCNVYLHKVGILFGVVSMVVIVSNLLVFGKVKVNNTLEKSSFFIFALHFLFIGELGKVFFMLFHVVDSNPYAMLALYFIVPIITVLLCLGLYVILKSYLPGICNLLTGGR
;
A
#
# COMPACT_ATOMS: atom_id res chain seq x y z
N MET A 1 -25.80 17.04 -0.88
CA MET A 1 -24.82 16.36 0.02
C MET A 1 -24.07 17.43 0.79
N THR A 2 -24.00 17.35 2.12
CA THR A 2 -23.24 18.29 2.94
C THR A 2 -21.73 18.04 2.79
N ASN A 3 -20.90 19.05 3.15
CA ASN A 3 -19.43 18.88 3.10
C ASN A 3 -18.92 17.74 4.00
N GLU A 4 -19.57 17.48 5.10
CA GLU A 4 -19.26 16.41 6.04
C GLU A 4 -19.64 15.03 5.46
N GLU A 5 -20.79 14.96 4.82
CA GLU A 5 -21.25 13.75 4.15
C GLU A 5 -20.36 13.42 2.96
N LEU A 6 -19.96 14.43 2.18
CA LEU A 6 -19.01 14.27 1.06
C LEU A 6 -17.65 13.75 1.56
N LEU A 7 -17.12 14.33 2.65
CA LEU A 7 -15.88 13.88 3.28
C LEU A 7 -15.94 12.40 3.65
N SER A 8 -16.97 12.03 4.42
CA SER A 8 -17.16 10.66 4.92
C SER A 8 -17.29 9.67 3.77
N ARG A 9 -18.17 9.96 2.80
CA ARG A 9 -18.39 9.08 1.64
C ARG A 9 -17.17 8.99 0.73
N THR A 10 -16.42 10.07 0.54
CA THR A 10 -15.17 10.07 -0.25
C THR A 10 -14.12 9.17 0.39
N ILE A 11 -13.90 9.29 1.70
CA ILE A 11 -12.96 8.43 2.44
C ILE A 11 -13.38 6.97 2.37
N SER A 12 -14.67 6.68 2.60
CA SER A 12 -15.21 5.31 2.55
C SER A 12 -15.09 4.68 1.17
N TYR A 13 -15.39 5.43 0.12
CA TYR A 13 -15.30 4.93 -1.26
C TYR A 13 -13.85 4.66 -1.67
N LEU A 14 -12.92 5.55 -1.32
CA LEU A 14 -11.50 5.45 -1.71
C LEU A 14 -10.82 4.17 -1.21
N ARG A 15 -11.23 3.60 -0.08
CA ARG A 15 -10.55 2.45 0.54
C ARG A 15 -10.39 1.27 -0.41
N PHE A 16 -11.46 0.87 -1.09
CA PHE A 16 -11.42 -0.29 -1.97
C PHE A 16 -10.60 -0.07 -3.25
N PRO A 17 -10.80 0.99 -4.05
CA PRO A 17 -9.99 1.24 -5.23
C PRO A 17 -8.49 1.39 -4.93
N LEU A 18 -8.13 2.04 -3.81
CA LEU A 18 -6.74 2.16 -3.39
C LEU A 18 -6.15 0.80 -3.01
N THR A 19 -6.94 -0.07 -2.37
CA THR A 19 -6.51 -1.45 -2.07
C THR A 19 -6.29 -2.25 -3.34
N VAL A 20 -7.18 -2.14 -4.33
CA VAL A 20 -6.99 -2.76 -5.66
C VAL A 20 -5.70 -2.27 -6.31
N GLY A 21 -5.42 -0.96 -6.25
CA GLY A 21 -4.15 -0.40 -6.71
C GLY A 21 -2.94 -1.07 -6.05
N VAL A 22 -2.98 -1.28 -4.72
CA VAL A 22 -1.88 -1.98 -4.02
C VAL A 22 -1.71 -3.42 -4.53
N VAL A 23 -2.80 -4.15 -4.83
CA VAL A 23 -2.69 -5.49 -5.42
C VAL A 23 -1.98 -5.45 -6.77
N PHE A 24 -2.27 -4.46 -7.63
CA PHE A 24 -1.56 -4.28 -8.90
C PHE A 24 -0.08 -3.91 -8.73
N ILE A 25 0.31 -3.18 -7.68
CA ILE A 25 1.74 -2.92 -7.37
C ILE A 25 2.50 -4.23 -7.15
N HIS A 26 1.90 -5.18 -6.45
CA HIS A 26 2.55 -6.45 -6.07
C HIS A 26 2.51 -7.52 -7.15
N PHE A 27 1.90 -7.24 -8.31
CA PHE A 27 1.95 -8.07 -9.50
C PHE A 27 2.34 -7.24 -10.73
N SER A 28 3.37 -6.42 -10.60
CA SER A 28 3.77 -5.51 -11.68
C SER A 28 4.42 -6.20 -12.86
N LEU A 29 4.93 -7.44 -12.71
CA LEU A 29 5.68 -8.20 -13.73
C LEU A 29 6.84 -7.40 -14.37
N GLY A 30 7.23 -6.27 -13.79
CA GLY A 30 8.34 -5.46 -14.27
C GLY A 30 9.70 -6.17 -14.09
N ASP A 31 9.81 -6.95 -13.01
CA ASP A 31 10.98 -7.79 -12.70
C ASP A 31 10.80 -9.24 -13.21
N GLY A 32 9.78 -9.47 -14.03
CA GLY A 32 9.41 -10.79 -14.54
C GLY A 32 8.66 -11.66 -13.52
N LEU A 33 8.25 -12.84 -13.98
CA LEU A 33 7.61 -13.89 -13.17
C LEU A 33 8.57 -15.08 -13.04
N ALA A 34 8.98 -15.38 -11.82
CA ALA A 34 9.82 -16.54 -11.55
C ALA A 34 8.98 -17.82 -11.48
N VAL A 35 9.18 -18.76 -12.43
CA VAL A 35 8.55 -20.07 -12.48
C VAL A 35 9.63 -21.14 -12.69
N ASN A 36 9.68 -22.15 -11.83
CA ASN A 36 10.65 -23.26 -11.91
C ASN A 36 12.12 -22.82 -12.04
N GLY A 37 12.50 -21.71 -11.40
CA GLY A 37 13.88 -21.18 -11.43
C GLY A 37 14.23 -20.32 -12.65
N GLN A 38 13.31 -20.15 -13.59
CA GLN A 38 13.46 -19.23 -14.72
C GLN A 38 12.62 -17.97 -14.51
N ILE A 39 13.07 -16.83 -15.02
CA ILE A 39 12.36 -15.56 -14.98
C ILE A 39 11.80 -15.30 -16.38
N TYR A 40 10.50 -15.08 -16.45
CA TYR A 40 9.75 -14.84 -17.68
C TYR A 40 9.24 -13.40 -17.73
N GLY A 41 9.08 -12.84 -18.92
CA GLY A 41 8.49 -11.50 -19.13
C GLY A 41 9.49 -10.35 -19.17
N LEU A 42 10.79 -10.62 -19.13
CA LEU A 42 11.82 -9.58 -19.23
C LEU A 42 12.03 -9.05 -20.66
N GLU A 43 11.70 -9.85 -21.67
CA GLU A 43 11.91 -9.53 -23.10
C GLU A 43 10.63 -8.98 -23.79
N ASN A 44 9.67 -8.47 -23.01
CA ASN A 44 8.48 -7.88 -23.58
C ASN A 44 8.78 -6.52 -24.27
N PRO A 45 7.95 -6.12 -25.26
CA PRO A 45 8.15 -4.86 -25.97
C PRO A 45 7.82 -3.62 -25.09
N ASP A 46 8.34 -2.45 -25.48
CA ASP A 46 8.19 -1.19 -24.73
C ASP A 46 6.74 -0.81 -24.43
N TRP A 47 5.80 -1.07 -25.36
CA TRP A 47 4.38 -0.78 -25.14
C TRP A 47 3.80 -1.60 -23.97
N TYR A 48 4.26 -2.85 -23.76
CA TYR A 48 3.86 -3.67 -22.63
C TYR A 48 4.34 -3.05 -21.32
N PHE A 49 5.64 -2.72 -21.24
CA PHE A 49 6.21 -2.07 -20.06
C PHE A 49 5.57 -0.70 -19.80
N PHE A 50 5.23 0.05 -20.85
CA PHE A 50 4.50 1.31 -20.69
C PHE A 50 3.16 1.10 -19.97
N ILE A 51 2.35 0.11 -20.37
CA ILE A 51 1.04 -0.17 -19.74
C ILE A 51 1.23 -0.60 -18.29
N VAL A 52 2.14 -1.54 -18.02
CA VAL A 52 2.42 -2.06 -16.69
C VAL A 52 2.94 -0.94 -15.77
N ASN A 53 3.87 -0.11 -16.26
CA ASN A 53 4.40 1.03 -15.52
C ASN A 53 3.33 2.09 -15.24
N LEU A 54 2.50 2.41 -16.23
CA LEU A 54 1.42 3.39 -16.06
C LEU A 54 0.45 2.97 -14.96
N ILE A 55 0.08 1.69 -14.91
CA ILE A 55 -0.88 1.18 -13.93
C ILE A 55 -0.21 0.93 -12.58
N SER A 56 0.81 0.06 -12.52
CA SER A 56 1.40 -0.40 -11.25
C SER A 56 2.40 0.59 -10.67
N GLN A 57 3.24 1.23 -11.50
CA GLN A 57 4.32 2.08 -11.02
C GLN A 57 3.95 3.57 -11.00
N THR A 58 2.77 3.95 -11.53
CA THR A 58 2.32 5.35 -11.53
C THR A 58 0.97 5.49 -10.86
N PHE A 59 -0.14 5.00 -11.46
CA PHE A 59 -1.47 5.16 -10.86
C PHE A 59 -1.62 4.50 -9.51
N ALA A 60 -1.19 3.26 -9.38
CA ALA A 60 -1.33 2.50 -8.14
C ALA A 60 -0.45 3.05 -7.00
N ARG A 61 0.70 3.68 -7.31
CA ARG A 61 1.63 4.24 -6.30
C ARG A 61 1.04 5.41 -5.50
N VAL A 62 -0.05 6.00 -5.95
CA VAL A 62 -0.81 7.02 -5.19
C VAL A 62 -1.51 6.43 -3.96
N SER A 63 -1.77 5.11 -3.95
CA SER A 63 -2.59 4.44 -2.94
C SER A 63 -2.07 4.63 -1.51
N VAL A 64 -0.80 4.30 -1.27
CA VAL A 64 -0.22 4.36 0.08
C VAL A 64 -0.07 5.80 0.59
N PRO A 65 0.44 6.77 -0.19
CA PRO A 65 0.41 8.18 0.17
C PRO A 65 -0.97 8.68 0.59
N LEU A 66 -2.01 8.36 -0.17
CA LEU A 66 -3.37 8.77 0.15
C LEU A 66 -3.91 8.08 1.41
N PHE A 67 -3.55 6.81 1.66
CA PHE A 67 -3.87 6.15 2.92
C PHE A 67 -3.22 6.86 4.12
N PHE A 68 -1.98 7.36 4.01
CA PHE A 68 -1.35 8.14 5.07
C PHE A 68 -2.06 9.49 5.28
N VAL A 69 -2.45 10.20 4.22
CA VAL A 69 -3.23 11.45 4.32
C VAL A 69 -4.53 11.20 5.07
N VAL A 70 -5.31 10.21 4.65
CA VAL A 70 -6.57 9.85 5.29
C VAL A 70 -6.36 9.44 6.77
N SER A 71 -5.29 8.67 7.04
CA SER A 71 -4.99 8.21 8.40
C SER A 71 -4.59 9.37 9.32
N GLY A 72 -3.75 10.29 8.85
CA GLY A 72 -3.37 11.49 9.59
C GLY A 72 -4.57 12.41 9.85
N PHE A 73 -5.43 12.59 8.85
CA PHE A 73 -6.67 13.35 9.01
C PHE A 73 -7.58 12.72 10.06
N LEU A 74 -7.92 11.44 9.94
CA LEU A 74 -8.83 10.75 10.86
C LEU A 74 -8.27 10.62 12.28
N PHE A 75 -6.95 10.61 12.42
CA PHE A 75 -6.32 10.52 13.75
C PHE A 75 -6.60 11.75 14.60
N PHE A 76 -6.56 12.95 14.02
CA PHE A 76 -6.81 14.20 14.72
C PHE A 76 -8.23 14.75 14.53
N TYR A 77 -9.08 14.07 13.78
CA TYR A 77 -10.39 14.55 13.40
C TYR A 77 -11.32 14.78 14.60
N ARG A 78 -11.85 16.02 14.71
CA ARG A 78 -12.82 16.46 15.74
C ARG A 78 -12.38 16.21 17.17
N ILE A 79 -11.10 16.34 17.46
CA ILE A 79 -10.58 16.20 18.81
C ILE A 79 -9.74 17.41 19.18
N ASP A 80 -9.78 17.78 20.46
CA ASP A 80 -8.79 18.65 21.07
C ASP A 80 -7.69 17.75 21.65
N PHE A 81 -6.55 17.71 20.93
CA PHE A 81 -5.48 16.76 21.21
C PHE A 81 -4.75 17.11 22.50
N ASN A 82 -4.73 16.17 23.44
CA ASN A 82 -4.03 16.22 24.71
C ASN A 82 -3.52 14.83 25.10
N SER A 83 -2.76 14.74 26.22
CA SER A 83 -2.17 13.48 26.69
C SER A 83 -3.19 12.37 26.97
N GLY A 84 -4.34 12.70 27.53
CA GLY A 84 -5.41 11.74 27.79
C GLY A 84 -6.01 11.16 26.51
N VAL A 85 -6.31 12.05 25.56
CA VAL A 85 -6.81 11.66 24.22
C VAL A 85 -5.76 10.82 23.49
N TYR A 86 -4.49 11.18 23.55
CA TYR A 86 -3.39 10.42 22.97
C TYR A 86 -3.34 8.99 23.50
N LEU A 87 -3.30 8.81 24.83
CA LEU A 87 -3.27 7.49 25.44
C LEU A 87 -4.49 6.64 25.09
N HIS A 88 -5.68 7.25 25.07
CA HIS A 88 -6.90 6.56 24.64
C HIS A 88 -6.79 6.07 23.18
N LYS A 89 -6.33 6.94 22.28
CA LYS A 89 -6.13 6.57 20.87
C LYS A 89 -5.05 5.52 20.71
N LEU A 90 -3.93 5.61 21.43
CA LEU A 90 -2.88 4.62 21.38
C LEU A 90 -3.40 3.22 21.78
N ARG A 91 -4.15 3.12 22.89
CA ARG A 91 -4.79 1.85 23.32
C ARG A 91 -5.78 1.33 22.27
N SER A 92 -6.56 2.21 21.65
CA SER A 92 -7.44 1.83 20.55
C SER A 92 -6.66 1.27 19.35
N ARG A 93 -5.52 1.91 18.99
CA ARG A 93 -4.69 1.46 17.85
C ARG A 93 -3.96 0.15 18.12
N VAL A 94 -3.66 -0.20 19.36
CA VAL A 94 -3.20 -1.56 19.70
C VAL A 94 -4.24 -2.60 19.23
N LYS A 95 -5.51 -2.40 19.51
CA LYS A 95 -6.56 -3.35 19.11
C LYS A 95 -6.84 -3.32 17.60
N THR A 96 -6.84 -2.15 16.98
CA THR A 96 -7.29 -1.98 15.60
C THR A 96 -6.19 -2.04 14.55
N LEU A 97 -4.90 -1.94 14.95
CA LEU A 97 -3.76 -1.99 14.04
C LEU A 97 -2.71 -3.01 14.48
N LEU A 98 -2.23 -2.95 15.74
CA LEU A 98 -1.10 -3.77 16.17
C LEU A 98 -1.47 -5.27 16.25
N ILE A 99 -2.62 -5.60 16.81
CA ILE A 99 -3.07 -7.01 16.87
C ILE A 99 -3.25 -7.59 15.45
N PRO A 100 -4.03 -6.97 14.53
CA PRO A 100 -4.08 -7.43 13.15
C PRO A 100 -2.71 -7.53 12.48
N TYR A 101 -1.84 -6.55 12.68
CA TYR A 101 -0.49 -6.55 12.15
C TYR A 101 0.31 -7.81 12.57
N ILE A 102 0.29 -8.13 13.86
CA ILE A 102 0.99 -9.31 14.39
C ILE A 102 0.38 -10.59 13.83
N LEU A 103 -0.94 -10.70 13.83
CA LEU A 103 -1.65 -11.90 13.36
C LEU A 103 -1.38 -12.17 11.88
N TRP A 104 -1.43 -11.17 11.02
CA TRP A 104 -1.15 -11.34 9.59
C TRP A 104 0.31 -11.74 9.32
N ASN A 105 1.27 -11.18 10.05
CA ASN A 105 2.66 -11.64 9.96
C ASN A 105 2.83 -13.07 10.45
N ILE A 106 2.11 -13.52 11.49
CA ILE A 106 2.10 -14.93 11.92
C ILE A 106 1.48 -15.80 10.82
N ILE A 107 0.37 -15.39 10.22
CA ILE A 107 -0.23 -16.10 9.10
C ILE A 107 0.74 -16.21 7.92
N ALA A 108 1.49 -15.16 7.63
CA ALA A 108 2.51 -15.16 6.58
C ALA A 108 3.65 -16.14 6.90
N ILE A 109 4.11 -16.22 8.16
CA ILE A 109 5.08 -17.23 8.60
C ILE A 109 4.52 -18.64 8.35
N LEU A 110 3.30 -18.91 8.83
CA LEU A 110 2.66 -20.21 8.65
C LEU A 110 2.47 -20.55 7.16
N TRP A 111 2.12 -19.55 6.33
CA TRP A 111 2.00 -19.71 4.89
C TRP A 111 3.33 -20.10 4.23
N GLN A 112 4.45 -19.54 4.68
CA GLN A 112 5.78 -19.89 4.16
C GLN A 112 6.19 -21.33 4.55
N LEU A 113 5.67 -21.89 5.63
CA LEU A 113 5.95 -23.27 6.04
C LEU A 113 5.39 -24.31 5.05
N LYS A 114 4.51 -23.94 4.12
CA LYS A 114 4.03 -24.82 3.04
C LYS A 114 5.15 -25.44 2.20
N CYS A 115 6.31 -24.79 2.10
CA CYS A 115 7.47 -25.32 1.37
C CYS A 115 8.02 -26.63 1.94
N PHE A 116 7.67 -26.99 3.18
CA PHE A 116 8.03 -28.27 3.80
C PHE A 116 7.03 -29.40 3.49
N ILE A 117 5.91 -29.09 2.81
CA ILE A 117 4.91 -30.10 2.42
C ILE A 117 5.45 -30.87 1.20
N PRO A 118 5.57 -32.22 1.27
CA PRO A 118 5.98 -33.02 0.12
C PRO A 118 5.10 -32.77 -1.11
N GLY A 119 5.72 -32.60 -2.28
CA GLY A 119 5.02 -32.25 -3.54
C GLY A 119 4.79 -30.75 -3.76
N VAL A 120 4.73 -29.94 -2.70
CA VAL A 120 4.68 -28.47 -2.83
C VAL A 120 6.10 -27.90 -2.91
N SER A 121 7.05 -28.51 -2.23
CA SER A 121 8.47 -28.09 -2.20
C SER A 121 9.14 -28.10 -3.58
N SER A 122 8.65 -28.89 -4.54
CA SER A 122 9.15 -28.90 -5.92
C SER A 122 8.83 -27.62 -6.70
N PHE A 123 7.80 -26.86 -6.29
CA PHE A 123 7.36 -25.62 -6.92
C PHE A 123 7.85 -24.38 -6.17
N ILE A 124 8.42 -24.54 -4.98
CA ILE A 124 8.82 -23.45 -4.09
C ILE A 124 10.28 -23.67 -3.72
N HIS A 125 11.08 -22.60 -3.79
CA HIS A 125 12.48 -22.67 -3.40
C HIS A 125 12.62 -23.12 -1.93
N PRO A 126 13.63 -23.95 -1.61
CA PRO A 126 13.89 -24.36 -0.24
C PRO A 126 14.16 -23.12 0.63
N VAL A 127 13.50 -23.05 1.78
CA VAL A 127 13.72 -22.03 2.79
C VAL A 127 14.44 -22.66 3.99
N GLU A 128 15.38 -21.93 4.55
CA GLU A 128 16.03 -22.29 5.79
C GLU A 128 15.37 -21.55 6.96
N ILE A 129 15.15 -22.24 8.08
CA ILE A 129 14.63 -21.63 9.30
C ILE A 129 15.78 -21.48 10.30
N ARG A 130 16.04 -20.23 10.70
CA ARG A 130 16.98 -19.91 11.77
C ARG A 130 16.28 -19.07 12.83
N ILE A 131 16.12 -19.64 14.02
CA ILE A 131 15.41 -18.99 15.12
C ILE A 131 16.43 -18.32 16.07
N SER A 132 16.25 -17.03 16.29
CA SER A 132 16.87 -16.25 17.36
C SER A 132 15.97 -15.07 17.70
N LEU A 133 16.09 -14.49 18.88
CA LEU A 133 15.25 -13.35 19.30
C LEU A 133 15.34 -12.18 18.31
N ILE A 134 16.53 -11.84 17.83
CA ILE A 134 16.73 -10.77 16.87
C ILE A 134 16.07 -11.07 15.53
N ARG A 135 16.07 -12.32 15.08
CA ARG A 135 15.42 -12.75 13.84
C ARG A 135 13.90 -12.73 13.95
N ILE A 136 13.37 -13.08 15.14
CA ILE A 136 11.94 -12.94 15.43
C ILE A 136 11.52 -11.47 15.28
N ILE A 137 12.26 -10.56 15.92
CA ILE A 137 11.99 -9.13 15.82
C ILE A 137 12.08 -8.66 14.35
N ASN A 138 13.15 -9.05 13.66
CA ASN A 138 13.36 -8.67 12.26
C ASN A 138 12.25 -9.17 11.35
N THR A 139 11.70 -10.36 11.57
CA THR A 139 10.60 -10.90 10.77
C THR A 139 9.37 -9.99 10.77
N PHE A 140 9.11 -9.33 11.90
CA PHE A 140 8.01 -8.38 12.02
C PHE A 140 8.38 -6.96 11.53
N PHE A 141 9.64 -6.57 11.53
CA PHE A 141 10.05 -5.21 11.22
C PHE A 141 10.74 -5.06 9.88
N CYS A 142 11.71 -5.93 9.61
CA CYS A 142 12.59 -5.82 8.45
C CYS A 142 13.10 -7.21 8.04
N ASN A 143 12.21 -8.03 7.50
CA ASN A 143 12.52 -9.39 7.06
C ASN A 143 13.26 -9.34 5.71
N THR A 144 14.56 -9.09 5.75
CA THR A 144 15.43 -9.26 4.58
C THR A 144 15.90 -10.71 4.49
N TYR A 145 16.43 -11.11 3.34
CA TYR A 145 16.95 -12.47 3.08
C TYR A 145 17.86 -13.01 4.20
N HIS A 146 18.66 -12.14 4.82
CA HIS A 146 19.59 -12.54 5.87
C HIS A 146 19.12 -12.28 7.30
N SER A 147 18.03 -11.56 7.51
CA SER A 147 17.68 -11.02 8.83
C SER A 147 16.48 -11.66 9.51
N GLY A 148 15.57 -12.30 8.78
CA GLY A 148 14.35 -12.90 9.33
C GLY A 148 14.49 -14.34 9.78
N ILE A 149 13.41 -14.91 10.36
CA ILE A 149 13.33 -16.32 10.78
C ILE A 149 13.38 -17.24 9.55
N ILE A 150 12.72 -16.86 8.48
CA ILE A 150 12.64 -17.62 7.24
C ILE A 150 13.60 -16.97 6.24
N LEU A 151 14.59 -17.74 5.83
CA LEU A 151 15.57 -17.35 4.84
C LEU A 151 15.14 -17.95 3.51
N GLY A 152 14.64 -17.11 2.61
CA GLY A 152 14.27 -17.49 1.26
C GLY A 152 15.39 -17.21 0.26
N PRO A 153 15.25 -17.63 -1.00
CA PRO A 153 16.22 -17.33 -2.05
C PRO A 153 16.30 -15.81 -2.33
N PRO A 154 17.39 -15.35 -2.96
CA PRO A 154 17.77 -13.95 -3.12
C PRO A 154 16.85 -13.08 -4.02
N TYR A 155 15.68 -13.58 -4.37
CA TYR A 155 14.69 -12.83 -5.17
C TYR A 155 14.01 -11.68 -4.42
N PHE A 156 14.12 -11.65 -3.11
CA PHE A 156 13.74 -10.47 -2.31
C PHE A 156 14.95 -9.54 -2.29
N SER A 157 14.91 -8.48 -3.07
CA SER A 157 15.98 -7.51 -3.16
C SER A 157 16.48 -7.15 -1.76
N GLU A 158 17.79 -7.11 -1.56
CA GLU A 158 18.44 -6.73 -0.30
C GLU A 158 18.00 -5.34 0.21
N ALA A 159 17.35 -4.57 -0.63
CA ALA A 159 16.98 -3.19 -0.42
C ALA A 159 15.69 -2.96 0.37
N GLY A 160 14.85 -3.97 0.61
CA GLY A 160 13.53 -3.79 1.20
C GLY A 160 13.47 -4.17 2.68
N LEU A 161 13.41 -3.20 3.58
CA LEU A 161 13.11 -3.42 4.99
C LEU A 161 11.60 -3.58 5.19
N TYR A 162 11.05 -4.70 4.73
CA TYR A 162 9.63 -5.04 4.83
C TYR A 162 9.40 -6.08 5.94
N PRO A 163 8.23 -6.11 6.59
CA PRO A 163 7.82 -7.27 7.39
C PRO A 163 7.67 -8.49 6.49
N ILE A 164 7.49 -9.69 7.08
CA ILE A 164 7.33 -10.92 6.30
C ILE A 164 6.09 -10.88 5.39
N ASP A 165 5.01 -10.27 5.84
CA ASP A 165 3.90 -9.85 4.98
C ASP A 165 4.22 -8.47 4.41
N GLY A 166 4.88 -8.44 3.27
CA GLY A 166 5.46 -7.25 2.66
C GLY A 166 4.58 -6.00 2.71
N PRO A 167 3.34 -6.01 2.19
CA PRO A 167 2.44 -4.85 2.18
C PRO A 167 2.19 -4.22 3.55
N LEU A 168 2.31 -4.97 4.63
CA LEU A 168 2.07 -4.46 5.97
C LEU A 168 3.11 -3.44 6.47
N TRP A 169 4.16 -3.15 5.68
CA TRP A 169 5.07 -2.04 5.98
C TRP A 169 4.31 -0.73 6.19
N TYR A 170 3.22 -0.49 5.43
CA TYR A 170 2.35 0.66 5.63
C TYR A 170 1.73 0.68 7.05
N VAL A 171 1.26 -0.47 7.54
CA VAL A 171 0.65 -0.56 8.89
C VAL A 171 1.70 -0.37 9.97
N ARG A 172 2.91 -0.93 9.79
CA ARG A 172 4.06 -0.71 10.68
C ARG A 172 4.38 0.79 10.79
N ASP A 173 4.55 1.44 9.66
CA ASP A 173 4.91 2.86 9.63
C ASP A 173 3.75 3.74 10.14
N LEU A 174 2.51 3.34 9.92
CA LEU A 174 1.35 4.00 10.52
C LEU A 174 1.35 3.87 12.05
N LEU A 175 1.74 2.72 12.61
CA LEU A 175 1.92 2.56 14.06
C LEU A 175 3.01 3.49 14.60
N VAL A 176 4.11 3.65 13.86
CA VAL A 176 5.16 4.63 14.20
C VAL A 176 4.63 6.06 14.16
N MET A 177 3.86 6.44 13.12
CA MET A 177 3.24 7.77 13.05
C MET A 177 2.27 8.01 14.21
N VAL A 178 1.51 7.00 14.61
CA VAL A 178 0.62 7.08 15.79
C VAL A 178 1.43 7.29 17.07
N ALA A 179 2.54 6.59 17.24
CA ALA A 179 3.43 6.79 18.40
C ALA A 179 4.05 8.20 18.39
N LEU A 180 4.46 8.70 17.24
CA LEU A 180 5.05 10.04 17.07
C LEU A 180 4.01 11.16 16.97
N SER A 181 2.72 10.86 17.03
CA SER A 181 1.65 11.85 16.82
C SER A 181 1.69 13.08 17.77
N PRO A 182 2.18 13.01 19.04
CA PRO A 182 2.36 14.22 19.86
C PRO A 182 3.40 15.18 19.27
N ILE A 183 4.49 14.67 18.73
CA ILE A 183 5.56 15.43 18.08
C ILE A 183 5.02 16.06 16.79
N ILE A 184 4.35 15.24 15.95
CA ILE A 184 3.73 15.70 14.71
C ILE A 184 2.70 16.79 14.99
N TYR A 185 1.85 16.61 16.00
CA TYR A 185 0.87 17.62 16.42
C TYR A 185 1.54 18.93 16.79
N TRP A 186 2.58 18.89 17.62
CA TRP A 186 3.30 20.07 18.06
C TRP A 186 3.95 20.82 16.90
N ILE A 187 4.64 20.09 15.99
CA ILE A 187 5.30 20.66 14.80
C ILE A 187 4.26 21.32 13.88
N VAL A 188 3.19 20.58 13.55
CA VAL A 188 2.16 21.06 12.62
C VAL A 188 1.37 22.22 13.23
N LYS A 189 1.01 22.16 14.52
CA LYS A 189 0.26 23.23 15.19
C LYS A 189 1.05 24.55 15.30
N LYS A 190 2.37 24.46 15.56
CA LYS A 190 3.23 25.66 15.64
C LYS A 190 3.65 26.21 14.28
N GLY A 191 4.06 25.31 13.37
CA GLY A 191 4.63 25.70 12.08
C GLY A 191 3.60 25.84 10.95
N GLY A 192 2.36 25.40 11.17
CA GLY A 192 1.29 25.49 10.18
C GLY A 192 1.66 24.82 8.85
N VAL A 193 1.27 25.47 7.74
CA VAL A 193 1.61 25.01 6.39
C VAL A 193 3.12 25.00 6.14
N GLY A 194 3.88 25.89 6.78
CA GLY A 194 5.33 25.99 6.63
C GLY A 194 6.04 24.71 7.10
N SER A 195 5.62 24.13 8.24
CA SER A 195 6.19 22.88 8.73
C SER A 195 5.90 21.71 7.79
N VAL A 196 4.68 21.62 7.26
CA VAL A 196 4.30 20.59 6.28
C VAL A 196 5.10 20.76 4.99
N ALA A 197 5.31 22.00 4.54
CA ALA A 197 6.14 22.29 3.36
C ALA A 197 7.59 21.86 3.55
N ILE A 198 8.19 22.12 4.73
CA ILE A 198 9.57 21.69 5.04
C ILE A 198 9.66 20.17 5.02
N ILE A 199 8.73 19.45 5.67
CA ILE A 199 8.70 17.98 5.63
C ILE A 199 8.50 17.49 4.19
N GLY A 200 7.69 18.17 3.39
CA GLY A 200 7.48 17.88 1.97
C GLY A 200 8.75 18.09 1.13
N LEU A 201 9.53 19.12 1.39
CA LEU A 201 10.82 19.32 0.73
C LEU A 201 11.83 18.23 1.12
N LEU A 202 11.88 17.82 2.39
CA LEU A 202 12.71 16.69 2.82
C LEU A 202 12.30 15.39 2.11
N TRP A 203 11.00 15.13 1.97
CA TRP A 203 10.51 14.00 1.18
C TRP A 203 10.86 14.13 -0.30
N PHE A 204 10.67 15.31 -0.89
CA PHE A 204 10.93 15.54 -2.31
C PHE A 204 12.41 15.32 -2.67
N PHE A 205 13.31 15.84 -1.86
CA PHE A 205 14.75 15.71 -2.05
C PHE A 205 15.37 14.50 -1.33
N SER A 206 14.57 13.59 -0.80
CA SER A 206 15.07 12.43 -0.05
C SER A 206 16.02 11.54 -0.84
N SER A 207 15.87 11.47 -2.17
CA SER A 207 16.80 10.71 -3.04
C SER A 207 18.23 11.29 -3.12
N ILE A 208 18.43 12.55 -2.75
CA ILE A 208 19.76 13.18 -2.64
C ILE A 208 20.26 13.15 -1.20
N ILE A 209 19.35 13.38 -0.24
CA ILE A 209 19.70 13.58 1.18
C ILE A 209 19.97 12.27 1.88
N LEU A 210 19.24 11.21 1.52
CA LEU A 210 19.36 9.91 2.17
C LEU A 210 20.50 9.09 1.53
N PRO A 211 21.25 8.31 2.33
CA PRO A 211 22.30 7.46 1.82
C PRO A 211 21.75 6.36 0.90
N GLU A 212 22.58 5.88 0.00
CA GLU A 212 22.29 4.69 -0.80
C GLU A 212 21.94 3.51 0.13
N GLY A 213 20.85 2.79 -0.17
CA GLY A 213 20.31 1.74 0.72
C GLY A 213 19.36 2.24 1.81
N GLY A 214 19.11 3.54 1.93
CA GLY A 214 18.22 4.14 2.93
C GLY A 214 16.72 3.96 2.68
N HIS A 215 16.28 2.83 2.11
CA HIS A 215 14.86 2.59 1.77
C HIS A 215 13.91 2.73 2.96
N TYR A 216 14.33 2.31 4.15
CA TYR A 216 13.52 2.49 5.37
C TYR A 216 13.31 3.97 5.70
N LEU A 217 14.37 4.77 5.62
CA LEU A 217 14.30 6.22 5.86
C LEU A 217 13.41 6.90 4.81
N TYR A 218 13.47 6.45 3.55
CA TYR A 218 12.59 6.94 2.50
C TYR A 218 11.11 6.65 2.81
N MET A 219 10.78 5.42 3.23
CA MET A 219 9.42 5.05 3.63
C MET A 219 8.96 5.88 4.83
N PHE A 220 9.81 6.01 5.85
CA PHE A 220 9.51 6.80 7.04
C PHE A 220 9.26 8.29 6.73
N VAL A 221 10.08 8.90 5.88
CA VAL A 221 9.90 10.29 5.46
C VAL A 221 8.62 10.44 4.63
N THR A 222 8.31 9.46 3.77
CA THR A 222 7.06 9.42 3.00
C THR A 222 5.84 9.34 3.94
N ALA A 223 5.87 8.42 4.90
CA ALA A 223 4.81 8.29 5.91
C ALA A 223 4.63 9.59 6.71
N THR A 224 5.74 10.19 7.16
CA THR A 224 5.72 11.43 7.94
C THR A 224 5.12 12.58 7.15
N PHE A 225 5.49 12.75 5.89
CA PHE A 225 4.98 13.83 5.05
C PHE A 225 3.47 13.70 4.82
N PHE A 226 3.02 12.58 4.28
CA PHE A 226 1.61 12.41 3.91
C PHE A 226 0.68 12.33 5.14
N PHE A 227 1.14 11.71 6.24
CA PHE A 227 0.41 11.75 7.50
C PHE A 227 0.30 13.17 8.05
N SER A 228 1.37 13.98 7.99
CA SER A 228 1.36 15.38 8.42
C SER A 228 0.46 16.25 7.54
N CYS A 229 0.37 15.99 6.23
CA CYS A 229 -0.61 16.64 5.34
C CYS A 229 -2.04 16.41 5.84
N GLY A 230 -2.41 15.17 6.14
CA GLY A 230 -3.74 14.87 6.70
C GLY A 230 -3.96 15.50 8.07
N ALA A 231 -2.96 15.41 8.96
CA ALA A 231 -2.99 16.01 10.29
C ALA A 231 -3.21 17.52 10.23
N TYR A 232 -2.54 18.22 9.31
CA TYR A 232 -2.70 19.66 9.10
C TYR A 232 -4.16 20.05 8.89
N TYR A 233 -4.84 19.43 7.94
CA TYR A 233 -6.26 19.74 7.68
C TYR A 233 -7.13 19.52 8.91
N SER A 234 -6.88 18.47 9.66
CA SER A 234 -7.67 18.15 10.84
C SER A 234 -7.39 19.07 12.03
N ILE A 235 -6.12 19.37 12.32
CA ILE A 235 -5.69 20.26 13.40
C ILE A 235 -6.24 21.68 13.18
N PHE A 236 -6.25 22.17 11.94
CA PHE A 236 -6.79 23.47 11.58
C PHE A 236 -8.28 23.44 11.23
N LYS A 237 -9.00 22.34 11.60
CA LYS A 237 -10.45 22.18 11.43
C LYS A 237 -10.92 22.42 9.99
N SER A 238 -10.06 22.08 9.01
CA SER A 238 -10.34 22.21 7.58
C SER A 238 -10.73 20.86 6.97
N ASN A 239 -11.54 20.90 5.93
CA ASN A 239 -11.93 19.71 5.17
C ASN A 239 -11.02 19.57 3.94
N PHE A 240 -10.14 18.56 3.94
CA PHE A 240 -9.18 18.36 2.83
C PHE A 240 -9.89 18.02 1.51
N VAL A 241 -11.03 17.31 1.56
CA VAL A 241 -11.80 16.96 0.35
C VAL A 241 -12.31 18.23 -0.32
N VAL A 242 -12.93 19.14 0.45
CA VAL A 242 -13.40 20.42 -0.07
C VAL A 242 -12.24 21.27 -0.60
N SER A 243 -11.09 21.26 0.10
CA SER A 243 -9.90 22.00 -0.32
C SER A 243 -9.34 21.47 -1.64
N PHE A 244 -9.26 20.15 -1.80
CA PHE A 244 -8.77 19.51 -3.02
C PHE A 244 -9.73 19.70 -4.20
N CYS A 245 -11.04 19.69 -3.97
CA CYS A 245 -12.04 19.95 -5.02
C CYS A 245 -11.93 21.35 -5.64
N LYS A 246 -11.27 22.31 -4.98
CA LYS A 246 -10.94 23.61 -5.60
C LYS A 246 -9.94 23.48 -6.74
N LEU A 247 -9.12 22.44 -6.73
CA LEU A 247 -8.11 22.13 -7.75
C LEU A 247 -8.72 21.23 -8.86
N LYS A 248 -9.83 21.68 -9.43
CA LYS A 248 -10.64 20.90 -10.38
C LYS A 248 -9.89 20.40 -11.62
N TYR A 249 -8.80 21.05 -12.00
CA TYR A 249 -7.96 20.66 -13.14
C TYR A 249 -6.83 19.69 -12.79
N ALA A 250 -6.60 19.41 -11.50
CA ALA A 250 -5.55 18.48 -11.07
C ALA A 250 -5.61 17.10 -11.78
N PRO A 251 -6.78 16.50 -12.05
CA PRO A 251 -6.85 15.23 -12.78
C PRO A 251 -6.26 15.30 -14.20
N ILE A 252 -6.44 16.43 -14.91
CA ILE A 252 -5.90 16.60 -16.27
C ILE A 252 -4.36 16.66 -16.21
N PHE A 253 -3.81 17.48 -15.32
CA PHE A 253 -2.37 17.55 -15.12
C PHE A 253 -1.79 16.21 -14.68
N TYR A 254 -2.52 15.50 -13.80
CA TYR A 254 -2.08 14.18 -13.34
C TYR A 254 -1.96 13.18 -14.49
N ILE A 255 -2.93 13.13 -15.41
CA ILE A 255 -2.87 12.23 -16.57
C ILE A 255 -1.63 12.52 -17.43
N ILE A 256 -1.33 13.81 -17.69
CA ILE A 256 -0.15 14.22 -18.47
C ILE A 256 1.14 13.77 -17.75
N ILE A 257 1.25 14.07 -16.46
CA ILE A 257 2.41 13.70 -15.64
C ILE A 257 2.54 12.17 -15.57
N ALA A 258 1.44 11.44 -15.43
CA ALA A 258 1.43 9.98 -15.34
C ALA A 258 1.95 9.33 -16.63
N ILE A 259 1.57 9.84 -17.80
CA ILE A 259 2.08 9.37 -19.09
C ILE A 259 3.59 9.64 -19.18
N LEU A 260 4.04 10.85 -18.84
CA LEU A 260 5.46 11.19 -18.84
C LEU A 260 6.25 10.35 -17.82
N ASP A 261 5.71 10.12 -16.63
CA ASP A 261 6.32 9.26 -15.60
C ASP A 261 6.49 7.82 -16.12
N ALA A 262 5.47 7.25 -16.76
CA ALA A 262 5.54 5.90 -17.32
C ALA A 262 6.55 5.78 -18.48
N LEU A 263 6.65 6.81 -19.33
CA LEU A 263 7.58 6.84 -20.46
C LEU A 263 9.04 7.04 -20.05
N THR A 264 9.29 7.67 -18.90
CA THR A 264 10.65 8.01 -18.44
C THR A 264 11.17 7.06 -17.35
N LYS A 265 10.46 5.93 -17.08
CA LYS A 265 10.95 4.94 -16.11
C LYS A 265 12.36 4.45 -16.46
N GLY A 266 13.21 4.35 -15.43
CA GLY A 266 14.62 4.01 -15.59
C GLY A 266 15.55 5.21 -15.87
N GLN A 267 15.03 6.41 -16.16
CA GLN A 267 15.83 7.62 -16.32
C GLN A 267 16.04 8.34 -14.99
N ASN A 268 17.18 8.99 -14.79
CA ASN A 268 17.52 9.70 -13.54
C ASN A 268 16.52 10.81 -13.17
N CYS A 269 15.95 11.50 -14.17
CA CYS A 269 14.95 12.55 -13.95
C CYS A 269 13.60 12.00 -13.48
N ASN A 270 13.31 10.73 -13.72
CA ASN A 270 12.03 10.11 -13.39
C ASN A 270 11.71 10.16 -11.89
N VAL A 271 12.71 10.08 -11.01
CA VAL A 271 12.50 10.11 -9.55
C VAL A 271 11.72 11.35 -9.10
N TYR A 272 12.03 12.52 -9.65
CA TYR A 272 11.32 13.77 -9.31
C TYR A 272 9.98 13.87 -10.00
N LEU A 273 9.90 13.46 -11.26
CA LEU A 273 8.66 13.44 -12.02
C LEU A 273 7.64 12.52 -11.33
N HIS A 274 8.08 11.35 -10.87
CA HIS A 274 7.27 10.41 -10.11
C HIS A 274 6.73 11.03 -8.81
N LYS A 275 7.57 11.74 -8.05
CA LYS A 275 7.14 12.43 -6.82
C LYS A 275 6.10 13.52 -7.10
N VAL A 276 6.30 14.30 -8.17
CA VAL A 276 5.29 15.28 -8.62
C VAL A 276 4.00 14.55 -9.01
N GLY A 277 4.10 13.44 -9.72
CA GLY A 277 2.98 12.58 -10.08
C GLY A 277 2.19 12.09 -8.85
N ILE A 278 2.87 11.65 -7.80
CA ILE A 278 2.21 11.26 -6.54
C ILE A 278 1.42 12.42 -5.92
N LEU A 279 1.98 13.63 -5.86
CA LEU A 279 1.29 14.80 -5.30
C LEU A 279 0.01 15.13 -6.09
N PHE A 280 0.11 15.23 -7.41
CA PHE A 280 -1.06 15.46 -8.27
C PHE A 280 -2.03 14.29 -8.21
N GLY A 281 -1.55 13.05 -8.13
CA GLY A 281 -2.36 11.86 -8.05
C GLY A 281 -3.20 11.80 -6.77
N VAL A 282 -2.62 12.12 -5.61
CA VAL A 282 -3.35 12.19 -4.32
C VAL A 282 -4.51 13.18 -4.41
N VAL A 283 -4.27 14.38 -4.93
CA VAL A 283 -5.32 15.39 -5.11
C VAL A 283 -6.36 14.89 -6.12
N SER A 284 -5.91 14.38 -7.27
CA SER A 284 -6.77 13.94 -8.37
C SER A 284 -7.71 12.81 -7.99
N MET A 285 -7.23 11.81 -7.26
CA MET A 285 -8.08 10.70 -6.79
C MET A 285 -9.21 11.20 -5.89
N VAL A 286 -8.93 12.15 -5.01
CA VAL A 286 -9.97 12.78 -4.16
C VAL A 286 -10.95 13.57 -5.01
N VAL A 287 -10.48 14.39 -5.96
CA VAL A 287 -11.33 15.21 -6.85
C VAL A 287 -12.23 14.33 -7.70
N ILE A 288 -11.67 13.28 -8.34
CA ILE A 288 -12.43 12.37 -9.20
C ILE A 288 -13.52 11.67 -8.40
N VAL A 289 -13.16 11.04 -7.26
CA VAL A 289 -14.12 10.31 -6.44
C VAL A 289 -15.20 11.22 -5.87
N SER A 290 -14.82 12.41 -5.38
CA SER A 290 -15.80 13.38 -4.88
C SER A 290 -16.81 13.80 -5.95
N ASN A 291 -16.34 14.09 -7.15
CA ASN A 291 -17.22 14.44 -8.27
C ASN A 291 -18.14 13.28 -8.68
N LEU A 292 -17.61 12.06 -8.78
CA LEU A 292 -18.41 10.87 -9.08
C LEU A 292 -19.52 10.64 -8.04
N LEU A 293 -19.23 10.89 -6.76
CA LEU A 293 -20.23 10.81 -5.68
C LEU A 293 -21.27 11.93 -5.75
N VAL A 294 -20.84 13.18 -6.02
CA VAL A 294 -21.75 14.33 -6.17
C VAL A 294 -22.69 14.12 -7.35
N PHE A 295 -22.19 13.64 -8.49
CA PHE A 295 -23.00 13.35 -9.67
C PHE A 295 -23.80 12.03 -9.58
N GLY A 296 -23.72 11.32 -8.47
CA GLY A 296 -24.45 10.05 -8.26
C GLY A 296 -24.00 8.89 -9.17
N LYS A 297 -22.82 9.03 -9.82
CA LYS A 297 -22.27 7.98 -10.71
C LYS A 297 -21.77 6.76 -9.96
N VAL A 298 -21.40 6.92 -8.69
CA VAL A 298 -20.92 5.85 -7.81
C VAL A 298 -21.58 5.94 -6.44
N LYS A 299 -21.63 4.79 -5.73
CA LYS A 299 -22.14 4.69 -4.37
C LYS A 299 -21.16 3.92 -3.51
N VAL A 300 -21.10 4.28 -2.22
CA VAL A 300 -20.32 3.52 -1.24
C VAL A 300 -20.96 2.15 -1.04
N ASN A 301 -20.17 1.10 -1.19
CA ASN A 301 -20.56 -0.27 -0.87
C ASN A 301 -19.89 -0.69 0.45
N ASN A 302 -20.68 -0.95 1.49
CA ASN A 302 -20.18 -1.28 2.82
C ASN A 302 -19.34 -2.56 2.86
N THR A 303 -19.65 -3.55 2.01
CA THR A 303 -18.89 -4.79 1.96
C THR A 303 -17.52 -4.54 1.38
N LEU A 304 -17.42 -3.81 0.28
CA LEU A 304 -16.13 -3.44 -0.35
C LEU A 304 -15.30 -2.56 0.56
N GLU A 305 -15.91 -1.56 1.20
CA GLU A 305 -15.21 -0.70 2.16
C GLU A 305 -14.59 -1.51 3.30
N LYS A 306 -15.39 -2.38 3.95
CA LYS A 306 -14.97 -3.14 5.13
C LYS A 306 -14.02 -4.29 4.80
N SER A 307 -14.08 -4.85 3.58
CA SER A 307 -13.16 -5.89 3.12
C SER A 307 -11.77 -5.36 2.75
N SER A 308 -11.64 -4.05 2.52
CA SER A 308 -10.40 -3.44 1.98
C SER A 308 -9.16 -3.79 2.78
N PHE A 309 -9.21 -3.73 4.12
CA PHE A 309 -8.04 -4.08 4.94
C PHE A 309 -7.74 -5.59 4.91
N PHE A 310 -8.76 -6.45 4.87
CA PHE A 310 -8.58 -7.88 4.75
C PHE A 310 -7.92 -8.25 3.42
N ILE A 311 -8.39 -7.68 2.32
CA ILE A 311 -7.79 -7.85 0.99
C ILE A 311 -6.35 -7.33 0.99
N PHE A 312 -6.12 -6.13 1.58
CA PHE A 312 -4.80 -5.53 1.68
C PHE A 312 -3.78 -6.43 2.40
N ALA A 313 -4.17 -7.14 3.45
CA ALA A 313 -3.28 -8.02 4.18
C ALA A 313 -3.14 -9.41 3.54
N LEU A 314 -4.20 -9.93 2.92
CA LEU A 314 -4.21 -11.32 2.44
C LEU A 314 -3.63 -11.48 1.03
N HIS A 315 -3.77 -10.48 0.14
CA HIS A 315 -3.46 -10.64 -1.29
C HIS A 315 -2.03 -11.09 -1.56
N PHE A 316 -1.07 -10.61 -0.77
CA PHE A 316 0.35 -10.88 -0.96
C PHE A 316 0.70 -12.36 -0.79
N LEU A 317 -0.06 -13.07 0.03
CA LEU A 317 0.14 -14.51 0.25
C LEU A 317 -0.27 -15.35 -0.98
N PHE A 318 -1.20 -14.86 -1.79
CA PHE A 318 -1.74 -15.61 -2.92
C PHE A 318 -1.25 -15.16 -4.29
N ILE A 319 -0.97 -13.87 -4.46
CA ILE A 319 -0.81 -13.26 -5.78
C ILE A 319 0.34 -13.87 -6.59
N GLY A 320 1.47 -14.15 -5.97
CA GLY A 320 2.61 -14.78 -6.63
C GLY A 320 2.32 -16.22 -7.03
N GLU A 321 1.67 -16.99 -6.16
CA GLU A 321 1.33 -18.37 -6.43
C GLU A 321 0.26 -18.50 -7.52
N LEU A 322 -0.76 -17.64 -7.48
CA LEU A 322 -1.77 -17.57 -8.55
C LEU A 322 -1.11 -17.22 -9.88
N GLY A 323 -0.16 -16.28 -9.89
CA GLY A 323 0.60 -15.95 -11.10
C GLY A 323 1.28 -17.15 -11.71
N LYS A 324 1.98 -17.95 -10.91
CA LYS A 324 2.65 -19.20 -11.35
C LYS A 324 1.64 -20.21 -11.87
N VAL A 325 0.56 -20.46 -11.15
CA VAL A 325 -0.49 -21.41 -11.54
C VAL A 325 -1.12 -21.02 -12.87
N PHE A 326 -1.50 -19.75 -13.04
CA PHE A 326 -2.10 -19.28 -14.29
C PHE A 326 -1.11 -19.30 -15.45
N PHE A 327 0.17 -18.94 -15.20
CA PHE A 327 1.22 -19.03 -16.20
C PHE A 327 1.36 -20.46 -16.74
N MET A 328 1.38 -21.46 -15.86
CA MET A 328 1.49 -22.88 -16.24
C MET A 328 0.23 -23.39 -16.92
N LEU A 329 -0.97 -23.08 -16.37
CA LEU A 329 -2.25 -23.55 -16.91
C LEU A 329 -2.52 -23.05 -18.33
N PHE A 330 -2.20 -21.80 -18.60
CA PHE A 330 -2.43 -21.20 -19.93
C PHE A 330 -1.25 -21.37 -20.87
N HIS A 331 -0.22 -22.12 -20.48
CA HIS A 331 1.00 -22.33 -21.28
C HIS A 331 1.50 -21.02 -21.86
N VAL A 332 1.56 -19.98 -21.00
CA VAL A 332 1.97 -18.65 -21.44
C VAL A 332 3.41 -18.73 -21.94
N VAL A 333 3.60 -18.45 -23.22
CA VAL A 333 4.93 -18.42 -23.82
C VAL A 333 5.51 -17.02 -23.59
N ASP A 334 6.75 -16.95 -23.12
CA ASP A 334 7.48 -15.71 -22.81
C ASP A 334 7.50 -14.72 -23.99
N SER A 335 7.52 -15.24 -25.21
CA SER A 335 7.49 -14.45 -26.45
C SER A 335 6.13 -13.84 -26.80
N ASN A 336 5.07 -14.08 -26.02
CA ASN A 336 3.74 -13.54 -26.31
C ASN A 336 3.35 -12.42 -25.33
N PRO A 337 3.62 -11.15 -25.65
CA PRO A 337 3.35 -10.02 -24.77
C PRO A 337 1.85 -9.81 -24.49
N TYR A 338 0.97 -10.24 -25.38
CA TYR A 338 -0.49 -10.16 -25.17
C TYR A 338 -0.96 -11.14 -24.10
N ALA A 339 -0.40 -12.38 -24.09
CA ALA A 339 -0.70 -13.35 -23.06
C ALA A 339 -0.15 -12.90 -21.69
N MET A 340 1.06 -12.33 -21.66
CA MET A 340 1.64 -11.76 -20.45
C MET A 340 0.81 -10.57 -19.95
N LEU A 341 0.33 -9.71 -20.85
CA LEU A 341 -0.56 -8.59 -20.46
C LEU A 341 -1.91 -9.10 -19.93
N ALA A 342 -2.47 -10.13 -20.55
CA ALA A 342 -3.70 -10.76 -20.04
C ALA A 342 -3.48 -11.33 -18.62
N LEU A 343 -2.36 -12.02 -18.39
CA LEU A 343 -1.97 -12.53 -17.07
C LEU A 343 -1.85 -11.38 -16.04
N TYR A 344 -1.22 -10.27 -16.44
CA TYR A 344 -1.06 -9.08 -15.60
C TYR A 344 -2.39 -8.52 -15.11
N PHE A 345 -3.47 -8.58 -15.89
CA PHE A 345 -4.80 -8.13 -15.46
C PHE A 345 -5.57 -9.23 -14.72
N ILE A 346 -5.55 -10.45 -15.22
CA ILE A 346 -6.36 -11.55 -14.68
C ILE A 346 -5.95 -11.90 -13.25
N VAL A 347 -4.65 -12.02 -12.98
CA VAL A 347 -4.17 -12.47 -11.66
C VAL A 347 -4.54 -11.50 -10.53
N PRO A 348 -4.28 -10.17 -10.62
CA PRO A 348 -4.73 -9.24 -9.60
C PRO A 348 -6.25 -9.23 -9.40
N ILE A 349 -7.03 -9.25 -10.49
CA ILE A 349 -8.49 -9.26 -10.42
C ILE A 349 -8.99 -10.51 -9.68
N ILE A 350 -8.51 -11.70 -10.07
CA ILE A 350 -8.90 -12.95 -9.41
C ILE A 350 -8.43 -12.96 -7.95
N THR A 351 -7.23 -12.44 -7.66
CA THR A 351 -6.75 -12.31 -6.29
C THR A 351 -7.70 -11.47 -5.44
N VAL A 352 -8.13 -10.30 -5.95
CA VAL A 352 -9.10 -9.43 -5.25
C VAL A 352 -10.43 -10.16 -5.03
N LEU A 353 -10.95 -10.84 -6.05
CA LEU A 353 -12.22 -11.57 -5.96
C LEU A 353 -12.14 -12.74 -4.96
N LEU A 354 -11.06 -13.51 -4.96
CA LEU A 354 -10.84 -14.60 -4.00
C LEU A 354 -10.73 -14.05 -2.56
N CYS A 355 -9.94 -13.01 -2.35
CA CYS A 355 -9.82 -12.38 -1.03
C CYS A 355 -11.16 -11.81 -0.55
N LEU A 356 -11.94 -11.19 -1.44
CA LEU A 356 -13.28 -10.70 -1.13
C LEU A 356 -14.25 -11.84 -0.77
N GLY A 357 -14.22 -12.93 -1.54
CA GLY A 357 -15.01 -14.13 -1.25
C GLY A 357 -14.66 -14.73 0.12
N LEU A 358 -13.37 -14.89 0.41
CA LEU A 358 -12.89 -15.36 1.71
C LEU A 358 -13.31 -14.41 2.86
N TYR A 359 -13.25 -13.10 2.65
CA TYR A 359 -13.75 -12.13 3.63
C TYR A 359 -15.25 -12.33 3.92
N VAL A 360 -16.07 -12.48 2.88
CA VAL A 360 -17.53 -12.67 3.03
C VAL A 360 -17.84 -13.97 3.77
N ILE A 361 -17.16 -15.06 3.40
CA ILE A 361 -17.29 -16.37 4.07
C ILE A 361 -16.89 -16.24 5.55
N LEU A 362 -15.68 -15.71 5.81
CA LEU A 362 -15.16 -15.58 7.17
C LEU A 362 -16.06 -14.67 8.04
N LYS A 363 -16.57 -13.60 7.46
CA LYS A 363 -17.49 -12.69 8.16
C LYS A 363 -18.82 -13.35 8.49
N SER A 364 -19.33 -14.24 7.63
CA SER A 364 -20.61 -14.93 7.83
C SER A 364 -20.52 -16.04 8.85
N TYR A 365 -19.46 -16.86 8.81
CA TYR A 365 -19.33 -18.04 9.64
C TYR A 365 -18.52 -17.81 10.93
N LEU A 366 -17.50 -16.94 10.87
CA LEU A 366 -16.55 -16.68 11.98
C LEU A 366 -16.36 -15.16 12.21
N PRO A 367 -17.44 -14.41 12.54
CA PRO A 367 -17.38 -12.94 12.63
C PRO A 367 -16.38 -12.44 13.68
N GLY A 368 -16.15 -13.19 14.75
CA GLY A 368 -15.17 -12.86 15.79
C GLY A 368 -13.73 -12.87 15.24
N ILE A 369 -13.37 -13.90 14.46
CA ILE A 369 -12.05 -14.01 13.83
C ILE A 369 -11.91 -12.93 12.76
N CYS A 370 -12.94 -12.70 11.94
CA CYS A 370 -12.92 -11.64 10.94
C CYS A 370 -12.66 -10.26 11.60
N ASN A 371 -13.35 -9.95 12.69
CA ASN A 371 -13.15 -8.71 13.43
C ASN A 371 -11.74 -8.60 14.02
N LEU A 372 -11.18 -9.69 14.52
CA LEU A 372 -9.82 -9.72 15.05
C LEU A 372 -8.79 -9.44 13.94
N LEU A 373 -8.94 -10.07 12.78
CA LEU A 373 -8.05 -9.91 11.62
C LEU A 373 -8.18 -8.54 10.94
N THR A 374 -9.35 -7.91 11.03
CA THR A 374 -9.60 -6.58 10.42
C THR A 374 -9.49 -5.42 11.41
N GLY A 375 -9.30 -5.71 12.72
CA GLY A 375 -9.29 -4.69 13.76
C GLY A 375 -10.67 -4.06 14.00
N GLY A 376 -11.76 -4.79 13.71
CA GLY A 376 -13.14 -4.33 13.92
C GLY A 376 -13.61 -3.25 12.94
N ARG A 377 -13.07 -3.24 11.73
CA ARG A 377 -13.39 -2.27 10.66
C ARG A 377 -14.54 -2.74 9.78
#